data_edb604c702a9796255ac635cb66097b2
#
_entry.id   edb604c702a9796255ac635cb66097b2
#
_cell.length_a   1.000
_cell.length_b   1.000
_cell.length_c   1.000
_cell.angle_alpha   90.00
_cell.angle_beta   90.00
_cell.angle_gamma   90.00
#
_symmetry.space_group_name_H-M   'P 1'
#
loop_
_entity.id
_entity.type
_entity.pdbx_description
1 polymer ?
#
loop_
_entity_poly.entity_id
_entity_poly.type
_entity_poly.pdbx_seq_one_letter_code
_entity_poly.pdbx_strand_id
1 'polypeptide(L)'
;MKIIFLNIKIYQVFTLLVLNFLFLPTLVGQEIPGSIDVNSKTEFQKLDVNNDGELEVTELFQIWKLIRKYDTDNNKKLTLEEFSKFEIPHLETNGKKNLNVKYKTTEAEDLYLDIYYPSVKNTTKKFPVVFYTHGGGWFNGSKENIVRAPVDAPFLKLLEHGFAVVSINYRLTRRKSVLMRDCVIDAMDALRFLSKNSEEFSLDTDKVYPIGDSAGGHIAQLITLANPDNFKGDKKLFGNPYKVIAGISWYGPSDFTIKKLFETDDKTKEADRFSSRITKTEKSQSKINEMYKEMSPIFYLTKNSPPLFMMAADNDTTIPVAHAYHIKKKADEIDANVDMFIVKNAGHNWRKAGGKIDPTLDVITQKTVDFFLKYKQ
;
A
#
# COMPACT_ATOMS: atom_id res chain seq x y z
N MET A 1 34.70 -22.99 48.10
CA MET A 1 33.76 -23.90 47.42
C MET A 1 32.30 -23.39 47.46
N LYS A 2 32.06 -22.07 47.49
CA LYS A 2 30.69 -21.45 47.48
C LYS A 2 30.44 -20.49 46.30
N ILE A 3 31.44 -20.23 45.43
CA ILE A 3 31.31 -19.27 44.31
C ILE A 3 31.00 -19.99 42.97
N ILE A 4 31.27 -21.28 42.88
CA ILE A 4 31.06 -22.05 41.63
C ILE A 4 29.58 -22.46 41.43
N PHE A 5 28.79 -22.56 42.51
CA PHE A 5 27.37 -22.94 42.39
C PHE A 5 26.44 -21.79 41.99
N LEU A 6 26.89 -20.54 42.12
CA LEU A 6 26.04 -19.38 41.72
C LEU A 6 26.05 -19.10 40.21
N ASN A 7 27.15 -19.41 39.56
CA ASN A 7 27.27 -19.21 38.10
C ASN A 7 26.53 -20.25 37.25
N ILE A 8 26.31 -21.44 37.76
CA ILE A 8 25.59 -22.50 37.04
C ILE A 8 24.08 -22.18 36.99
N LYS A 9 23.53 -21.59 38.06
CA LYS A 9 22.10 -21.19 38.05
C LYS A 9 21.81 -19.98 37.14
N ILE A 10 22.75 -19.07 36.97
CA ILE A 10 22.59 -17.92 36.08
C ILE A 10 22.65 -18.38 34.62
N TYR A 11 23.50 -19.32 34.27
CA TYR A 11 23.57 -19.88 32.89
C TYR A 11 22.36 -20.73 32.54
N GLN A 12 21.78 -21.46 33.49
CA GLN A 12 20.55 -22.21 33.23
C GLN A 12 19.32 -21.33 33.07
N VAL A 13 19.23 -20.22 33.79
CA VAL A 13 18.15 -19.23 33.59
C VAL A 13 18.31 -18.49 32.27
N PHE A 14 19.53 -18.16 31.88
CA PHE A 14 19.78 -17.52 30.53
C PHE A 14 19.53 -18.50 29.40
N THR A 15 19.88 -19.77 29.53
CA THR A 15 19.63 -20.80 28.52
C THR A 15 18.14 -21.13 28.41
N LEU A 16 17.37 -21.10 29.48
CA LEU A 16 15.91 -21.26 29.42
C LEU A 16 15.20 -20.02 28.84
N LEU A 17 15.70 -18.81 29.09
CA LEU A 17 15.16 -17.60 28.48
C LEU A 17 15.48 -17.52 26.97
N VAL A 18 16.66 -17.97 26.53
CA VAL A 18 17.03 -18.01 25.10
C VAL A 18 16.31 -19.15 24.37
N LEU A 19 16.07 -20.30 25.01
CA LEU A 19 15.30 -21.41 24.45
C LEU A 19 13.79 -21.13 24.38
N ASN A 20 13.24 -20.32 25.28
CA ASN A 20 11.85 -19.86 25.17
C ASN A 20 11.67 -18.78 24.07
N PHE A 21 12.74 -18.07 23.67
CA PHE A 21 12.68 -17.16 22.50
C PHE A 21 12.83 -17.90 21.15
N LEU A 22 13.33 -19.15 21.16
CA LEU A 22 13.49 -19.98 19.94
C LEU A 22 12.29 -20.91 19.69
N PHE A 23 11.35 -21.02 20.64
CA PHE A 23 10.09 -21.77 20.53
C PHE A 23 8.84 -20.92 20.73
N LEU A 24 8.92 -19.59 20.50
CA LEU A 24 7.70 -18.90 20.12
C LEU A 24 7.29 -19.52 18.78
N PRO A 25 6.10 -20.18 18.68
CA PRO A 25 5.58 -20.50 17.36
C PRO A 25 5.66 -19.17 16.61
N THR A 26 6.27 -19.20 15.43
CA THR A 26 6.14 -18.11 14.48
C THR A 26 4.64 -17.84 14.44
N LEU A 27 4.20 -16.79 15.12
CA LEU A 27 2.86 -16.23 14.98
C LEU A 27 2.77 -15.92 13.49
N VAL A 28 2.27 -16.88 12.75
CA VAL A 28 1.80 -16.74 11.38
C VAL A 28 0.83 -15.58 11.50
N GLY A 29 1.25 -14.43 10.99
CA GLY A 29 0.50 -13.19 11.17
C GLY A 29 -0.95 -13.47 10.86
N GLN A 30 -1.80 -13.29 11.88
CA GLN A 30 -3.22 -13.40 11.69
C GLN A 30 -3.62 -12.46 10.59
N GLU A 31 -4.35 -12.99 9.64
CA GLU A 31 -4.93 -12.22 8.57
C GLU A 31 -5.84 -11.18 9.20
N ILE A 32 -5.64 -9.92 8.86
CA ILE A 32 -6.75 -9.00 8.95
C ILE A 32 -7.66 -9.46 7.81
N PRO A 33 -8.84 -10.04 8.08
CA PRO A 33 -9.77 -10.39 7.02
C PRO A 33 -10.00 -9.16 6.14
N GLY A 34 -10.16 -9.34 4.84
CA GLY A 34 -10.37 -8.24 3.89
C GLY A 34 -11.61 -7.39 4.19
N SER A 35 -12.50 -7.87 5.06
CA SER A 35 -13.54 -7.13 5.76
C SER A 35 -13.66 -7.71 7.16
N ILE A 36 -13.20 -6.99 8.15
CA ILE A 36 -13.55 -7.32 9.54
C ILE A 36 -14.96 -6.78 9.74
N ASP A 37 -15.93 -7.65 9.87
CA ASP A 37 -17.18 -7.31 10.57
C ASP A 37 -16.86 -7.25 12.07
N VAL A 38 -16.22 -6.15 12.46
CA VAL A 38 -15.71 -5.93 13.81
C VAL A 38 -16.79 -5.94 14.89
N ASN A 39 -18.04 -5.85 14.51
CA ASN A 39 -19.18 -5.94 15.42
C ASN A 39 -19.61 -7.40 15.68
N SER A 40 -19.00 -8.38 15.01
CA SER A 40 -19.37 -9.76 15.19
C SER A 40 -18.56 -10.42 16.30
N LYS A 41 -19.23 -11.11 17.21
CA LYS A 41 -18.62 -12.03 18.18
C LYS A 41 -17.69 -13.05 17.48
N THR A 42 -18.02 -13.42 16.26
CA THR A 42 -17.24 -14.36 15.43
C THR A 42 -15.88 -13.80 15.06
N GLU A 43 -15.77 -12.50 14.73
CA GLU A 43 -14.48 -11.88 14.39
C GLU A 43 -13.62 -11.71 15.66
N PHE A 44 -14.23 -11.34 16.77
CA PHE A 44 -13.53 -11.31 18.06
C PHE A 44 -12.91 -12.68 18.38
N GLN A 45 -13.69 -13.75 18.27
CA GLN A 45 -13.23 -15.12 18.52
C GLN A 45 -12.14 -15.61 17.58
N LYS A 46 -12.08 -15.12 16.33
CA LYS A 46 -10.99 -15.44 15.40
C LYS A 46 -9.68 -14.73 15.77
N LEU A 47 -9.78 -13.58 16.37
CA LEU A 47 -8.64 -12.76 16.78
C LEU A 47 -8.09 -13.18 18.15
N ASP A 48 -8.97 -13.63 19.04
CA ASP A 48 -8.66 -14.18 20.38
C ASP A 48 -8.07 -15.60 20.22
N VAL A 49 -6.76 -15.65 19.98
CA VAL A 49 -6.02 -16.90 19.67
C VAL A 49 -5.83 -17.74 20.91
N ASN A 50 -5.65 -17.09 22.06
CA ASN A 50 -5.41 -17.77 23.33
C ASN A 50 -6.73 -18.16 24.03
N ASN A 51 -7.89 -17.71 23.52
CA ASN A 51 -9.24 -17.95 24.01
C ASN A 51 -9.45 -17.49 25.47
N ASP A 52 -8.80 -16.39 25.86
CA ASP A 52 -8.95 -15.83 27.22
C ASP A 52 -10.13 -14.83 27.32
N GLY A 53 -10.78 -14.52 26.23
CA GLY A 53 -11.91 -13.59 26.16
C GLY A 53 -11.52 -12.12 26.06
N GLU A 54 -10.23 -11.83 25.82
CA GLU A 54 -9.68 -10.49 25.63
C GLU A 54 -8.78 -10.48 24.39
N LEU A 55 -8.66 -9.35 23.70
CA LEU A 55 -7.75 -9.18 22.58
C LEU A 55 -6.54 -8.35 23.01
N GLU A 56 -5.38 -8.96 23.04
CA GLU A 56 -4.12 -8.32 23.44
C GLU A 56 -3.40 -7.64 22.27
N VAL A 57 -2.44 -6.75 22.59
CA VAL A 57 -1.57 -6.10 21.58
C VAL A 57 -0.87 -7.11 20.67
N THR A 58 -0.51 -8.28 21.21
CA THR A 58 0.13 -9.38 20.46
C THR A 58 -0.77 -9.98 19.40
N GLU A 59 -2.06 -10.08 19.67
CA GLU A 59 -3.09 -10.57 18.77
C GLU A 59 -3.54 -9.52 17.75
N LEU A 60 -3.46 -8.26 18.14
CA LEU A 60 -3.92 -7.10 17.39
C LEU A 60 -2.77 -6.26 16.81
N PHE A 61 -1.55 -6.77 16.79
CA PHE A 61 -0.33 -6.01 16.50
C PHE A 61 -0.45 -5.10 15.27
N GLN A 62 -1.13 -5.54 14.22
CA GLN A 62 -1.26 -4.77 12.98
C GLN A 62 -2.30 -3.65 13.07
N ILE A 63 -3.36 -3.84 13.84
CA ILE A 63 -4.47 -2.88 13.96
C ILE A 63 -4.49 -2.14 15.30
N TRP A 64 -3.61 -2.53 16.26
CA TRP A 64 -3.58 -1.92 17.61
C TRP A 64 -3.55 -0.39 17.59
N LYS A 65 -2.79 0.21 16.69
CA LYS A 65 -2.75 1.68 16.59
C LYS A 65 -4.09 2.30 16.23
N LEU A 66 -4.92 1.59 15.50
CA LEU A 66 -6.25 2.05 15.08
C LEU A 66 -7.28 1.86 16.20
N ILE A 67 -7.17 0.75 16.93
CA ILE A 67 -8.20 0.32 17.87
C ILE A 67 -7.90 0.64 19.33
N ARG A 68 -6.65 0.98 19.69
CA ARG A 68 -6.25 1.31 21.07
C ARG A 68 -7.04 2.45 21.73
N LYS A 69 -7.70 3.29 20.94
CA LYS A 69 -8.59 4.34 21.46
C LYS A 69 -9.87 3.81 22.09
N TYR A 70 -10.19 2.54 21.85
CA TYR A 70 -11.33 1.82 22.42
C TYR A 70 -10.95 1.03 23.68
N ASP A 71 -9.65 0.90 23.99
CA ASP A 71 -9.11 0.45 25.27
C ASP A 71 -9.35 1.55 26.30
N THR A 72 -10.52 1.51 26.91
CA THR A 72 -11.04 2.60 27.74
C THR A 72 -10.40 2.64 29.14
N ASP A 73 -9.91 1.51 29.62
CA ASP A 73 -9.23 1.38 30.92
C ASP A 73 -7.70 1.41 30.79
N ASN A 74 -7.16 1.50 29.55
CA ASN A 74 -5.74 1.54 29.24
C ASN A 74 -4.94 0.32 29.72
N ASN A 75 -5.60 -0.85 29.77
CA ASN A 75 -4.96 -2.10 30.20
C ASN A 75 -4.19 -2.79 29.05
N LYS A 76 -4.22 -2.23 27.82
CA LYS A 76 -3.63 -2.74 26.58
C LYS A 76 -4.26 -4.04 26.08
N LYS A 77 -5.51 -4.25 26.41
CA LYS A 77 -6.37 -5.32 25.95
C LYS A 77 -7.69 -4.73 25.47
N LEU A 78 -8.44 -5.48 24.71
CA LEU A 78 -9.81 -5.12 24.34
C LEU A 78 -10.75 -6.26 24.74
N THR A 79 -11.71 -5.95 25.55
CA THR A 79 -12.88 -6.83 25.79
C THR A 79 -13.75 -6.88 24.53
N LEU A 80 -14.65 -7.86 24.45
CA LEU A 80 -15.63 -7.92 23.36
C LEU A 80 -16.49 -6.64 23.31
N GLU A 81 -16.83 -6.05 24.46
CA GLU A 81 -17.58 -4.80 24.52
C GLU A 81 -16.80 -3.63 23.93
N GLU A 82 -15.54 -3.47 24.26
CA GLU A 82 -14.67 -2.42 23.70
C GLU A 82 -14.42 -2.63 22.23
N PHE A 83 -14.15 -3.87 21.81
CA PHE A 83 -13.97 -4.22 20.40
C PHE A 83 -15.23 -3.99 19.57
N SER A 84 -16.41 -4.21 20.12
CA SER A 84 -17.70 -3.96 19.45
C SER A 84 -17.94 -2.48 19.12
N LYS A 85 -17.24 -1.57 19.78
CA LYS A 85 -17.30 -0.12 19.53
C LYS A 85 -16.35 0.32 18.41
N PHE A 86 -15.49 -0.58 17.93
CA PHE A 86 -14.55 -0.27 16.85
C PHE A 86 -15.29 -0.15 15.52
N GLU A 87 -15.15 0.99 14.91
CA GLU A 87 -15.60 1.24 13.54
C GLU A 87 -14.38 1.29 12.62
N ILE A 88 -14.46 0.57 11.50
CA ILE A 88 -13.44 0.64 10.46
C ILE A 88 -13.45 2.07 9.90
N PRO A 89 -12.32 2.80 9.96
CA PRO A 89 -12.32 4.18 9.50
C PRO A 89 -12.46 4.25 7.98
N HIS A 90 -13.29 5.16 7.52
CA HIS A 90 -13.52 5.47 6.11
C HIS A 90 -13.26 6.95 5.84
N LEU A 91 -13.10 7.33 4.56
CA LEU A 91 -13.02 8.74 4.21
C LEU A 91 -14.30 9.46 4.64
N GLU A 92 -14.13 10.56 5.36
CA GLU A 92 -15.22 11.42 5.80
C GLU A 92 -15.74 12.23 4.60
N THR A 93 -16.75 11.71 3.94
CA THR A 93 -17.39 12.34 2.77
C THR A 93 -18.91 12.25 2.88
N ASN A 94 -19.59 13.31 2.40
CA ASN A 94 -21.05 13.37 2.30
C ASN A 94 -21.58 12.62 1.05
N GLY A 95 -20.69 12.09 0.20
CA GLY A 95 -21.05 11.30 -0.96
C GLY A 95 -21.45 9.86 -0.61
N LYS A 96 -22.07 9.18 -1.58
CA LYS A 96 -22.32 7.73 -1.49
C LYS A 96 -21.00 6.99 -1.28
N LYS A 97 -21.04 5.88 -0.55
CA LYS A 97 -19.94 4.94 -0.36
C LYS A 97 -20.41 3.53 -0.72
N ASN A 98 -19.63 2.79 -1.50
CA ASN A 98 -19.76 1.34 -1.66
C ASN A 98 -18.53 0.72 -1.00
N LEU A 99 -18.70 0.17 0.19
CA LEU A 99 -17.62 -0.35 1.01
C LEU A 99 -17.56 -1.87 0.92
N ASN A 100 -16.35 -2.42 1.05
CA ASN A 100 -16.12 -3.86 1.06
C ASN A 100 -16.68 -4.59 -0.18
N VAL A 101 -16.52 -3.98 -1.36
CA VAL A 101 -16.91 -4.61 -2.63
C VAL A 101 -15.88 -5.68 -2.96
N LYS A 102 -16.29 -6.94 -2.96
CA LYS A 102 -15.41 -8.06 -3.34
C LYS A 102 -15.15 -8.02 -4.83
N TYR A 103 -13.88 -7.88 -5.24
CA TYR A 103 -13.51 -7.83 -6.65
C TYR A 103 -12.80 -9.10 -7.15
N LYS A 104 -12.22 -9.89 -6.24
CA LYS A 104 -11.45 -11.08 -6.61
C LYS A 104 -11.44 -12.08 -5.46
N THR A 105 -11.47 -13.37 -5.80
CA THR A 105 -11.16 -14.48 -4.89
C THR A 105 -9.84 -15.11 -5.33
N THR A 106 -8.91 -15.29 -4.40
CA THR A 106 -7.64 -15.97 -4.62
C THR A 106 -7.57 -17.23 -3.75
N GLU A 107 -6.57 -18.09 -3.97
CA GLU A 107 -6.33 -19.23 -3.06
C GLU A 107 -5.99 -18.78 -1.63
N ALA A 108 -5.46 -17.56 -1.50
CA ALA A 108 -5.00 -17.03 -0.23
C ALA A 108 -6.10 -16.29 0.53
N GLU A 109 -6.93 -15.52 -0.17
CA GLU A 109 -7.93 -14.64 0.43
C GLU A 109 -8.89 -14.06 -0.60
N ASP A 110 -10.03 -13.56 -0.14
CA ASP A 110 -10.88 -12.65 -0.89
C ASP A 110 -10.31 -11.23 -0.84
N LEU A 111 -10.34 -10.52 -1.98
CA LEU A 111 -9.84 -9.16 -2.10
C LEU A 111 -10.99 -8.18 -2.31
N TYR A 112 -10.94 -7.07 -1.57
CA TYR A 112 -12.00 -6.08 -1.50
C TYR A 112 -11.49 -4.69 -1.88
N LEU A 113 -12.42 -3.83 -2.30
CA LEU A 113 -12.21 -2.42 -2.54
C LEU A 113 -13.33 -1.57 -1.96
N ASP A 114 -13.04 -0.30 -1.73
CA ASP A 114 -14.01 0.71 -1.36
C ASP A 114 -14.12 1.76 -2.46
N ILE A 115 -15.34 2.22 -2.72
CA ILE A 115 -15.62 3.28 -3.69
C ILE A 115 -16.29 4.43 -2.96
N TYR A 116 -15.69 5.61 -3.05
CA TYR A 116 -16.20 6.86 -2.52
C TYR A 116 -16.62 7.76 -3.66
N TYR A 117 -17.82 8.30 -3.59
CA TYR A 117 -18.38 9.14 -4.64
C TYR A 117 -18.39 10.61 -4.23
N PRO A 118 -18.31 11.54 -5.19
CA PRO A 118 -18.50 12.94 -4.92
C PRO A 118 -19.92 13.23 -4.44
N SER A 119 -20.05 14.25 -3.58
CA SER A 119 -21.35 14.72 -3.10
C SER A 119 -22.01 15.61 -4.15
N VAL A 120 -22.51 15.02 -5.23
CA VAL A 120 -23.22 15.74 -6.29
C VAL A 120 -24.67 15.27 -6.39
N LYS A 121 -25.60 16.22 -6.47
CA LYS A 121 -27.01 15.92 -6.69
C LYS A 121 -27.25 15.61 -8.16
N ASN A 122 -27.92 14.50 -8.43
CA ASN A 122 -28.41 14.09 -9.76
C ASN A 122 -27.36 14.09 -10.88
N THR A 123 -26.62 13.01 -11.01
CA THR A 123 -25.87 12.80 -12.23
C THR A 123 -26.22 11.45 -12.85
N THR A 124 -26.59 11.49 -14.13
CA THR A 124 -26.61 10.32 -15.02
C THR A 124 -25.20 10.04 -15.57
N LYS A 125 -24.20 10.80 -15.15
CA LYS A 125 -22.82 10.72 -15.66
C LYS A 125 -21.99 9.76 -14.82
N LYS A 126 -21.15 8.99 -15.49
CA LYS A 126 -20.10 8.22 -14.85
C LYS A 126 -19.00 9.14 -14.33
N PHE A 127 -18.39 8.76 -13.21
CA PHE A 127 -17.32 9.53 -12.58
C PHE A 127 -15.95 9.04 -13.03
N PRO A 128 -15.01 9.94 -13.38
CA PRO A 128 -13.60 9.57 -13.56
C PRO A 128 -13.05 8.99 -12.25
N VAL A 129 -12.14 8.02 -12.35
CA VAL A 129 -11.70 7.19 -11.23
C VAL A 129 -10.30 7.58 -10.77
N VAL A 130 -10.17 8.08 -9.56
CA VAL A 130 -8.89 8.13 -8.84
C VAL A 130 -8.71 6.79 -8.15
N PHE A 131 -7.66 6.05 -8.52
CA PHE A 131 -7.42 4.69 -8.07
C PHE A 131 -6.23 4.63 -7.14
N TYR A 132 -6.48 4.44 -5.85
CA TYR A 132 -5.46 4.42 -4.82
C TYR A 132 -4.99 3.01 -4.47
N THR A 133 -3.67 2.84 -4.47
CA THR A 133 -2.95 1.68 -3.99
C THR A 133 -2.10 2.04 -2.79
N HIS A 134 -2.30 1.33 -1.67
CA HIS A 134 -1.68 1.68 -0.39
C HIS A 134 -0.20 1.31 -0.31
N GLY A 135 0.55 2.02 0.54
CA GLY A 135 1.90 1.66 0.95
C GLY A 135 1.94 0.48 1.92
N GLY A 136 3.14 0.21 2.44
CA GLY A 136 3.35 -0.89 3.40
C GLY A 136 4.36 -1.94 2.92
N GLY A 137 5.17 -1.58 1.91
CA GLY A 137 6.25 -2.42 1.39
C GLY A 137 5.77 -3.73 0.77
N TRP A 138 4.60 -3.76 0.18
CA TRP A 138 3.93 -4.98 -0.36
C TRP A 138 3.71 -6.07 0.71
N PHE A 139 4.00 -5.80 1.95
CA PHE A 139 3.99 -6.75 3.06
C PHE A 139 2.91 -6.47 4.09
N ASN A 140 2.57 -5.19 4.30
CA ASN A 140 1.57 -4.68 5.22
C ASN A 140 0.67 -3.66 4.52
N GLY A 141 -0.38 -3.24 5.21
CA GLY A 141 -1.32 -2.22 4.77
C GLY A 141 -2.62 -2.81 4.27
N SER A 142 -3.56 -1.92 4.03
CA SER A 142 -4.91 -2.24 3.55
C SER A 142 -5.55 -1.01 2.89
N LYS A 143 -6.71 -1.18 2.27
CA LYS A 143 -7.49 -0.10 1.66
C LYS A 143 -7.85 1.03 2.65
N GLU A 144 -7.91 0.72 3.95
CA GLU A 144 -8.14 1.69 5.02
C GLU A 144 -6.96 2.65 5.23
N ASN A 145 -5.78 2.39 4.65
CA ASN A 145 -4.67 3.35 4.72
C ASN A 145 -5.00 4.69 4.08
N ILE A 146 -6.04 4.76 3.24
CA ILE A 146 -6.51 5.99 2.58
C ILE A 146 -6.95 7.08 3.58
N VAL A 147 -7.38 6.69 4.78
CA VAL A 147 -7.82 7.65 5.83
C VAL A 147 -6.67 8.13 6.72
N ARG A 148 -5.46 7.66 6.48
CA ARG A 148 -4.29 8.04 7.31
C ARG A 148 -3.75 9.39 6.86
N ALA A 149 -3.79 10.38 7.74
CA ALA A 149 -3.16 11.66 7.47
C ALA A 149 -1.63 11.52 7.21
N PRO A 150 -1.07 12.20 6.21
CA PRO A 150 -1.72 13.16 5.31
C PRO A 150 -2.20 12.54 3.99
N VAL A 151 -2.44 11.25 3.93
CA VAL A 151 -2.83 10.52 2.71
C VAL A 151 -4.26 10.91 2.29
N ASP A 152 -5.15 11.13 3.24
CA ASP A 152 -6.59 11.42 3.06
C ASP A 152 -6.88 12.75 2.34
N ALA A 153 -6.09 13.78 2.63
CA ALA A 153 -6.38 15.15 2.22
C ALA A 153 -6.56 15.35 0.69
N PRO A 154 -5.69 14.82 -0.21
CA PRO A 154 -5.91 14.97 -1.65
C PRO A 154 -7.14 14.22 -2.14
N PHE A 155 -7.52 13.09 -1.53
CA PHE A 155 -8.70 12.34 -1.96
C PHE A 155 -9.99 13.07 -1.63
N LEU A 156 -10.08 13.70 -0.46
CA LEU A 156 -11.23 14.55 -0.11
C LEU A 156 -11.41 15.68 -1.12
N LYS A 157 -10.32 16.38 -1.48
CA LYS A 157 -10.38 17.43 -2.51
C LYS A 157 -10.74 16.88 -3.90
N LEU A 158 -10.23 15.73 -4.29
CA LEU A 158 -10.56 15.13 -5.59
C LEU A 158 -12.03 14.71 -5.68
N LEU A 159 -12.63 14.23 -4.56
CA LEU A 159 -14.08 14.04 -4.46
C LEU A 159 -14.85 15.34 -4.69
N GLU A 160 -14.42 16.47 -4.08
CA GLU A 160 -15.03 17.79 -4.32
C GLU A 160 -14.93 18.23 -5.79
N HIS A 161 -13.87 17.81 -6.47
CA HIS A 161 -13.68 18.05 -7.90
C HIS A 161 -14.39 17.02 -8.80
N GLY A 162 -15.26 16.17 -8.27
CA GLY A 162 -16.12 15.27 -9.06
C GLY A 162 -15.43 14.02 -9.58
N PHE A 163 -14.35 13.56 -8.95
CA PHE A 163 -13.83 12.22 -9.14
C PHE A 163 -14.50 11.23 -8.19
N ALA A 164 -14.68 9.98 -8.61
CA ALA A 164 -14.83 8.88 -7.68
C ALA A 164 -13.44 8.44 -7.20
N VAL A 165 -13.31 8.07 -5.93
CA VAL A 165 -12.07 7.56 -5.34
C VAL A 165 -12.25 6.10 -5.00
N VAL A 166 -11.34 5.26 -5.47
CA VAL A 166 -11.32 3.82 -5.20
C VAL A 166 -10.07 3.47 -4.41
N SER A 167 -10.22 2.78 -3.30
CA SER A 167 -9.12 2.23 -2.50
C SER A 167 -9.21 0.72 -2.47
N ILE A 168 -8.10 0.02 -2.68
CA ILE A 168 -8.08 -1.44 -2.84
C ILE A 168 -7.23 -2.15 -1.79
N ASN A 169 -7.61 -3.37 -1.45
CA ASN A 169 -6.71 -4.39 -0.94
C ASN A 169 -6.03 -5.10 -2.10
N TYR A 170 -4.81 -5.56 -1.91
CA TYR A 170 -4.10 -6.49 -2.79
C TYR A 170 -3.39 -7.51 -1.91
N ARG A 171 -3.11 -8.73 -2.42
CA ARG A 171 -2.39 -9.75 -1.68
C ARG A 171 -1.06 -9.23 -1.15
N LEU A 172 -0.66 -9.68 0.04
CA LEU A 172 0.56 -9.23 0.70
C LEU A 172 1.64 -10.30 0.70
N THR A 173 2.88 -9.90 0.40
CA THR A 173 4.04 -10.79 0.27
C THR A 173 4.47 -11.46 1.58
N ARG A 174 3.88 -11.12 2.72
CA ARG A 174 4.05 -11.87 3.98
C ARG A 174 3.58 -13.31 3.87
N ARG A 175 2.66 -13.61 2.96
CA ARG A 175 2.27 -14.97 2.60
C ARG A 175 3.36 -15.63 1.75
N LYS A 176 3.74 -16.86 2.07
CA LYS A 176 4.85 -17.56 1.40
C LYS A 176 4.68 -17.67 -0.13
N SER A 177 3.44 -17.84 -0.62
CA SER A 177 3.15 -17.99 -2.05
C SER A 177 3.03 -16.68 -2.82
N VAL A 178 2.96 -15.51 -2.15
CA VAL A 178 2.68 -14.22 -2.78
C VAL A 178 3.96 -13.46 -3.08
N LEU A 179 4.15 -13.06 -4.35
CA LEU A 179 5.23 -12.21 -4.83
C LEU A 179 4.78 -10.76 -5.00
N MET A 180 5.72 -9.84 -5.14
CA MET A 180 5.42 -8.43 -5.49
C MET A 180 4.61 -8.34 -6.79
N ARG A 181 4.89 -9.23 -7.76
CA ARG A 181 4.15 -9.36 -9.00
C ARG A 181 2.65 -9.60 -8.80
N ASP A 182 2.30 -10.42 -7.80
CA ASP A 182 0.91 -10.71 -7.48
C ASP A 182 0.16 -9.49 -6.97
N CYS A 183 0.83 -8.61 -6.21
CA CYS A 183 0.25 -7.34 -5.76
C CYS A 183 -0.13 -6.43 -6.95
N VAL A 184 0.73 -6.39 -7.97
CA VAL A 184 0.49 -5.62 -9.20
C VAL A 184 -0.66 -6.22 -10.01
N ILE A 185 -0.68 -7.54 -10.16
CA ILE A 185 -1.77 -8.27 -10.83
C ILE A 185 -3.11 -7.99 -10.17
N ASP A 186 -3.17 -8.03 -8.84
CA ASP A 186 -4.40 -7.80 -8.11
C ASP A 186 -4.93 -6.37 -8.31
N ALA A 187 -4.04 -5.37 -8.32
CA ALA A 187 -4.41 -3.99 -8.60
C ALA A 187 -4.93 -3.80 -10.04
N MET A 188 -4.32 -4.45 -11.02
CA MET A 188 -4.81 -4.41 -12.41
C MET A 188 -6.12 -5.20 -12.57
N ASP A 189 -6.31 -6.30 -11.84
CA ASP A 189 -7.57 -7.04 -11.82
C ASP A 189 -8.69 -6.23 -11.16
N ALA A 190 -8.40 -5.44 -10.12
CA ALA A 190 -9.38 -4.50 -9.56
C ALA A 190 -9.86 -3.49 -10.61
N LEU A 191 -8.97 -2.93 -11.43
CA LEU A 191 -9.36 -2.04 -12.52
C LEU A 191 -10.18 -2.76 -13.60
N ARG A 192 -9.83 -3.99 -13.98
CA ARG A 192 -10.61 -4.81 -14.90
C ARG A 192 -12.02 -5.13 -14.34
N PHE A 193 -12.10 -5.40 -13.02
CA PHE A 193 -13.38 -5.61 -12.34
C PHE A 193 -14.24 -4.34 -12.37
N LEU A 194 -13.65 -3.18 -12.08
CA LEU A 194 -14.37 -1.90 -12.15
C LEU A 194 -14.84 -1.60 -13.58
N SER A 195 -14.01 -1.90 -14.58
CA SER A 195 -14.38 -1.74 -15.99
C SER A 195 -15.56 -2.64 -16.37
N LYS A 196 -15.50 -3.92 -15.98
CA LYS A 196 -16.59 -4.88 -16.22
C LYS A 196 -17.91 -4.44 -15.61
N ASN A 197 -17.87 -3.78 -14.46
CA ASN A 197 -19.05 -3.36 -13.69
C ASN A 197 -19.22 -1.83 -13.70
N SER A 198 -18.69 -1.15 -14.71
CA SER A 198 -18.66 0.32 -14.78
C SER A 198 -20.02 0.98 -14.78
N GLU A 199 -21.04 0.34 -15.35
CA GLU A 199 -22.43 0.81 -15.32
C GLU A 199 -23.00 0.73 -13.89
N GLU A 200 -22.86 -0.43 -13.24
CA GLU A 200 -23.35 -0.66 -11.88
C GLU A 200 -22.79 0.36 -10.88
N PHE A 201 -21.48 0.61 -11.00
CA PHE A 201 -20.78 1.55 -10.11
C PHE A 201 -20.77 2.99 -10.62
N SER A 202 -21.38 3.29 -11.79
CA SER A 202 -21.37 4.63 -12.39
C SER A 202 -19.95 5.21 -12.51
N LEU A 203 -18.97 4.40 -12.94
CA LEU A 203 -17.56 4.77 -13.08
C LEU A 203 -17.17 4.90 -14.56
N ASP A 204 -16.42 5.96 -14.89
CA ASP A 204 -15.79 6.15 -16.20
C ASP A 204 -14.38 5.55 -16.19
N THR A 205 -14.29 4.26 -16.51
CA THR A 205 -13.01 3.52 -16.52
C THR A 205 -12.15 3.80 -17.77
N ASP A 206 -12.61 4.64 -18.68
CA ASP A 206 -11.78 5.24 -19.72
C ASP A 206 -11.04 6.48 -19.20
N LYS A 207 -11.27 6.86 -17.94
CA LYS A 207 -10.65 7.98 -17.24
C LYS A 207 -10.14 7.57 -15.88
N VAL A 208 -9.06 6.77 -15.86
CA VAL A 208 -8.43 6.26 -14.63
C VAL A 208 -7.18 7.08 -14.31
N TYR A 209 -7.04 7.42 -13.02
CA TYR A 209 -5.97 8.24 -12.44
C TYR A 209 -5.32 7.46 -11.28
N PRO A 210 -4.35 6.57 -11.53
CA PRO A 210 -3.67 5.83 -10.49
C PRO A 210 -2.84 6.73 -9.58
N ILE A 211 -2.91 6.48 -8.28
CA ILE A 211 -2.06 7.11 -7.28
C ILE A 211 -1.75 6.11 -6.17
N GLY A 212 -0.56 6.21 -5.60
CA GLY A 212 -0.20 5.42 -4.44
C GLY A 212 1.02 5.96 -3.72
N ASP A 213 1.24 5.47 -2.51
CA ASP A 213 2.35 5.82 -1.66
C ASP A 213 3.31 4.64 -1.48
N SER A 214 4.63 4.87 -1.51
CA SER A 214 5.65 3.83 -1.28
C SER A 214 5.47 2.61 -2.21
N ALA A 215 5.20 1.43 -1.66
CA ALA A 215 4.85 0.24 -2.42
C ALA A 215 3.64 0.47 -3.34
N GLY A 216 2.64 1.20 -2.88
CA GLY A 216 1.50 1.61 -3.70
C GLY A 216 1.91 2.58 -4.80
N GLY A 217 2.85 3.50 -4.54
CA GLY A 217 3.42 4.37 -5.55
C GLY A 217 4.13 3.61 -6.68
N HIS A 218 4.81 2.52 -6.34
CA HIS A 218 5.36 1.57 -7.32
C HIS A 218 4.26 0.90 -8.16
N ILE A 219 3.20 0.40 -7.50
CA ILE A 219 2.07 -0.22 -8.21
C ILE A 219 1.39 0.80 -9.13
N ALA A 220 1.19 2.04 -8.67
CA ALA A 220 0.63 3.12 -9.48
C ALA A 220 1.49 3.45 -10.72
N GLN A 221 2.84 3.41 -10.59
CA GLN A 221 3.75 3.55 -11.74
C GLN A 221 3.53 2.41 -12.74
N LEU A 222 3.48 1.16 -12.29
CA LEU A 222 3.27 0.00 -13.18
C LEU A 222 1.90 0.04 -13.86
N ILE A 223 0.83 0.44 -13.16
CA ILE A 223 -0.50 0.65 -13.77
C ILE A 223 -0.45 1.75 -14.83
N THR A 224 0.34 2.80 -14.61
CA THR A 224 0.44 3.94 -15.52
C THR A 224 1.27 3.62 -16.76
N LEU A 225 2.35 2.86 -16.62
CA LEU A 225 3.36 2.72 -17.65
C LEU A 225 3.32 1.38 -18.39
N ALA A 226 2.94 0.30 -17.71
CA ALA A 226 2.98 -1.03 -18.30
C ALA A 226 1.71 -1.35 -19.11
N ASN A 227 1.87 -2.14 -20.17
CA ASN A 227 0.72 -2.76 -20.80
C ASN A 227 0.08 -3.74 -19.83
N PRO A 228 -1.24 -3.64 -19.53
CA PRO A 228 -1.93 -4.56 -18.64
C PRO A 228 -1.79 -6.03 -19.02
N ASP A 229 -1.54 -6.36 -20.28
CA ASP A 229 -1.32 -7.74 -20.74
C ASP A 229 -0.02 -8.36 -20.23
N ASN A 230 0.94 -7.56 -19.76
CA ASN A 230 2.15 -8.07 -19.09
C ASN A 230 1.82 -8.68 -17.72
N PHE A 231 0.72 -8.24 -17.10
CA PHE A 231 0.27 -8.66 -15.77
C PHE A 231 -1.09 -9.34 -15.87
N LYS A 232 -1.14 -10.48 -16.57
CA LYS A 232 -2.34 -11.31 -16.68
C LYS A 232 -2.70 -11.90 -15.32
N GLY A 233 -3.95 -11.73 -14.91
CA GLY A 233 -4.50 -12.18 -13.64
C GLY A 233 -5.67 -13.15 -13.80
N ASP A 234 -6.83 -12.83 -13.22
CA ASP A 234 -8.03 -13.64 -13.31
C ASP A 234 -8.60 -13.64 -14.73
N LYS A 235 -8.67 -14.83 -15.34
CA LYS A 235 -9.21 -15.00 -16.70
C LYS A 235 -10.65 -14.49 -16.85
N LYS A 236 -11.45 -14.49 -15.78
CA LYS A 236 -12.84 -13.99 -15.76
C LYS A 236 -12.92 -12.47 -15.93
N LEU A 237 -11.78 -11.77 -15.72
CA LEU A 237 -11.67 -10.32 -15.83
C LEU A 237 -10.98 -9.87 -17.13
N PHE A 238 -10.49 -10.82 -17.95
CA PHE A 238 -9.89 -10.48 -19.24
C PHE A 238 -10.92 -9.86 -20.19
N GLY A 239 -10.44 -9.02 -21.12
CA GLY A 239 -11.29 -8.35 -22.10
C GLY A 239 -12.10 -7.18 -21.54
N ASN A 240 -11.82 -6.74 -20.31
CA ASN A 240 -12.42 -5.54 -19.73
C ASN A 240 -11.34 -4.43 -19.66
N PRO A 241 -11.15 -3.66 -20.74
CA PRO A 241 -10.11 -2.63 -20.81
C PRO A 241 -10.46 -1.45 -19.90
N TYR A 242 -9.43 -0.76 -19.48
CA TYR A 242 -9.50 0.55 -18.83
C TYR A 242 -8.44 1.46 -19.45
N LYS A 243 -8.62 2.78 -19.34
CA LYS A 243 -7.67 3.74 -19.89
C LYS A 243 -7.11 4.63 -18.80
N VAL A 244 -5.79 4.59 -18.63
CA VAL A 244 -5.07 5.50 -17.74
C VAL A 244 -4.84 6.83 -18.44
N ILE A 245 -5.19 7.92 -17.76
CA ILE A 245 -5.05 9.29 -18.26
C ILE A 245 -3.76 9.92 -17.73
N ALA A 246 -3.47 9.80 -16.44
CA ALA A 246 -2.28 10.29 -15.80
C ALA A 246 -2.10 9.56 -14.44
N GLY A 247 -0.86 9.37 -13.99
CA GLY A 247 -0.57 8.67 -12.72
C GLY A 247 0.30 9.50 -11.78
N ILE A 248 0.18 9.23 -10.48
CA ILE A 248 1.02 9.84 -9.44
C ILE A 248 1.68 8.76 -8.59
N SER A 249 2.97 8.91 -8.36
CA SER A 249 3.71 8.09 -7.41
C SER A 249 4.27 8.95 -6.27
N TRP A 250 3.80 8.73 -5.06
CA TRP A 250 4.40 9.27 -3.87
C TRP A 250 5.51 8.33 -3.39
N TYR A 251 6.74 8.78 -3.48
CA TYR A 251 7.97 8.08 -3.04
C TYR A 251 7.97 6.57 -3.37
N GLY A 252 7.48 6.17 -4.54
CA GLY A 252 7.57 4.79 -5.02
C GLY A 252 8.90 4.51 -5.72
N PRO A 253 9.49 3.30 -5.57
CA PRO A 253 10.70 2.93 -6.31
C PRO A 253 10.39 2.75 -7.81
N SER A 254 11.36 3.10 -8.66
CA SER A 254 11.23 3.07 -10.12
C SER A 254 12.07 1.97 -10.80
N ASP A 255 13.13 1.49 -10.13
CA ASP A 255 14.05 0.50 -10.69
C ASP A 255 14.66 -0.36 -9.57
N PHE A 256 14.49 -1.67 -9.65
CA PHE A 256 15.08 -2.64 -8.73
C PHE A 256 16.34 -3.29 -9.28
N THR A 257 16.67 -3.08 -10.55
CA THR A 257 17.86 -3.67 -11.18
C THR A 257 19.15 -2.99 -10.74
N ILE A 258 19.06 -1.75 -10.26
CA ILE A 258 20.17 -0.93 -9.80
C ILE A 258 20.14 -0.81 -8.27
N LYS A 259 20.80 -1.73 -7.57
CA LYS A 259 20.84 -1.74 -6.08
C LYS A 259 21.33 -0.41 -5.48
N LYS A 260 22.24 0.28 -6.17
CA LYS A 260 22.78 1.57 -5.75
C LYS A 260 21.70 2.65 -5.53
N LEU A 261 20.58 2.57 -6.21
CA LEU A 261 19.46 3.50 -6.01
C LEU A 261 18.83 3.40 -4.61
N PHE A 262 19.05 2.28 -3.92
CA PHE A 262 18.54 2.04 -2.57
C PHE A 262 19.58 2.31 -1.47
N GLU A 263 20.80 2.69 -1.82
CA GLU A 263 21.84 3.05 -0.85
C GLU A 263 21.50 4.37 -0.16
N THR A 264 21.75 4.41 1.15
CA THR A 264 21.52 5.59 2.00
C THR A 264 22.59 5.64 3.09
N ASP A 265 22.64 6.74 3.84
CA ASP A 265 23.49 6.85 5.02
C ASP A 265 23.04 5.96 6.19
N ASP A 266 21.80 5.49 6.17
CA ASP A 266 21.26 4.52 7.13
C ASP A 266 21.81 3.12 6.84
N LYS A 267 22.92 2.77 7.47
CA LYS A 267 23.59 1.48 7.30
C LYS A 267 22.80 0.28 7.84
N THR A 268 21.69 0.50 8.52
CA THR A 268 20.77 -0.58 8.95
C THR A 268 19.90 -1.09 7.79
N LYS A 269 19.87 -0.37 6.66
CA LYS A 269 19.07 -0.70 5.49
C LYS A 269 19.94 -1.26 4.37
N GLU A 270 19.76 -2.55 4.09
CA GLU A 270 20.40 -3.20 2.96
C GLU A 270 19.90 -2.65 1.62
N ALA A 271 20.79 -2.50 0.63
CA ALA A 271 20.43 -2.02 -0.70
C ALA A 271 19.45 -2.96 -1.41
N ASP A 272 19.49 -4.26 -1.12
CA ASP A 272 18.61 -5.29 -1.72
C ASP A 272 17.47 -5.75 -0.79
N ARG A 273 17.04 -4.89 0.12
CA ARG A 273 16.05 -5.20 1.18
C ARG A 273 14.67 -5.65 0.69
N PHE A 274 14.38 -5.50 -0.61
CA PHE A 274 13.11 -5.92 -1.19
C PHE A 274 13.21 -7.19 -2.03
N SER A 275 14.40 -7.78 -2.17
CA SER A 275 14.65 -8.98 -3.00
C SER A 275 13.71 -10.13 -2.66
N SER A 276 13.53 -10.44 -1.38
CA SER A 276 12.66 -11.53 -0.93
C SER A 276 11.19 -11.37 -1.34
N ARG A 277 10.73 -10.15 -1.67
CA ARG A 277 9.38 -9.89 -2.15
C ARG A 277 9.24 -10.07 -3.64
N ILE A 278 10.34 -9.93 -4.38
CA ILE A 278 10.39 -10.09 -5.83
C ILE A 278 10.65 -11.55 -6.20
N THR A 279 11.67 -12.16 -5.61
CA THR A 279 12.23 -13.44 -6.07
C THR A 279 11.90 -14.64 -5.19
N LYS A 280 11.53 -14.41 -3.92
CA LYS A 280 11.30 -15.48 -2.91
C LYS A 280 12.47 -16.48 -2.90
N THR A 281 12.21 -17.70 -3.38
CA THR A 281 13.13 -18.85 -3.38
C THR A 281 13.75 -19.13 -4.75
N GLU A 282 13.56 -18.25 -5.76
CA GLU A 282 14.17 -18.42 -7.08
C GLU A 282 15.70 -18.40 -6.96
N LYS A 283 16.37 -19.32 -7.62
CA LYS A 283 17.84 -19.50 -7.58
C LYS A 283 18.51 -19.23 -8.92
N SER A 284 17.76 -19.26 -10.01
CA SER A 284 18.29 -18.96 -11.32
C SER A 284 18.59 -17.48 -11.48
N GLN A 285 19.85 -17.11 -11.66
CA GLN A 285 20.25 -15.71 -11.79
C GLN A 285 19.58 -15.02 -13.00
N SER A 286 19.39 -15.74 -14.11
CA SER A 286 18.67 -15.21 -15.28
C SER A 286 17.24 -14.84 -14.93
N LYS A 287 16.51 -15.75 -14.28
CA LYS A 287 15.12 -15.51 -13.85
C LYS A 287 15.04 -14.40 -12.80
N ILE A 288 15.97 -14.36 -11.85
CA ILE A 288 16.06 -13.27 -10.88
C ILE A 288 16.17 -11.92 -11.59
N ASN A 289 17.07 -11.80 -12.57
CA ASN A 289 17.25 -10.57 -13.34
C ASN A 289 15.98 -10.18 -14.12
N GLU A 290 15.29 -11.15 -14.71
CA GLU A 290 14.00 -10.93 -15.39
C GLU A 290 12.92 -10.44 -14.41
N MET A 291 12.82 -11.05 -13.22
CA MET A 291 11.86 -10.65 -12.20
C MET A 291 12.14 -9.22 -11.68
N TYR A 292 13.40 -8.85 -11.47
CA TYR A 292 13.78 -7.48 -11.10
C TYR A 292 13.40 -6.48 -12.20
N LYS A 293 13.68 -6.81 -13.46
CA LYS A 293 13.31 -5.98 -14.60
C LYS A 293 11.80 -5.85 -14.72
N GLU A 294 11.05 -6.94 -14.59
CA GLU A 294 9.59 -6.94 -14.64
C GLU A 294 8.98 -6.04 -13.56
N MET A 295 9.57 -6.02 -12.35
CA MET A 295 9.11 -5.16 -11.26
C MET A 295 9.66 -3.74 -11.30
N SER A 296 10.40 -3.36 -12.32
CA SER A 296 10.98 -2.01 -12.45
C SER A 296 10.20 -1.15 -13.43
N PRO A 297 9.37 -0.20 -12.97
CA PRO A 297 8.53 0.66 -13.82
C PRO A 297 9.27 1.35 -14.96
N ILE A 298 10.54 1.70 -14.77
CA ILE A 298 11.36 2.41 -15.74
C ILE A 298 11.49 1.67 -17.09
N PHE A 299 11.37 0.33 -17.10
CA PHE A 299 11.45 -0.47 -18.33
C PHE A 299 10.18 -0.41 -19.18
N TYR A 300 9.08 0.08 -18.62
CA TYR A 300 7.81 0.29 -19.34
C TYR A 300 7.63 1.73 -19.80
N LEU A 301 8.51 2.64 -19.37
CA LEU A 301 8.44 4.04 -19.76
C LEU A 301 8.80 4.20 -21.23
N THR A 302 7.90 4.84 -21.98
CA THR A 302 8.05 5.19 -23.40
C THR A 302 7.67 6.64 -23.62
N LYS A 303 8.03 7.21 -24.79
CA LYS A 303 7.60 8.55 -25.21
C LYS A 303 6.06 8.72 -25.16
N ASN A 304 5.32 7.65 -25.46
CA ASN A 304 3.85 7.68 -25.53
C ASN A 304 3.17 7.24 -24.22
N SER A 305 3.92 7.07 -23.14
CA SER A 305 3.34 6.74 -21.82
C SER A 305 2.43 7.85 -21.31
N PRO A 306 1.35 7.53 -20.58
CA PRO A 306 0.56 8.54 -19.90
C PRO A 306 1.44 9.41 -19.00
N PRO A 307 1.08 10.68 -18.76
CA PRO A 307 1.81 11.55 -17.85
C PRO A 307 1.96 10.93 -16.47
N LEU A 308 3.18 10.99 -15.91
CA LEU A 308 3.50 10.49 -14.59
C LEU A 308 4.08 11.60 -13.71
N PHE A 309 3.56 11.75 -12.50
CA PHE A 309 4.11 12.68 -11.51
C PHE A 309 4.82 11.93 -10.39
N MET A 310 6.14 12.08 -10.34
CA MET A 310 6.98 11.52 -9.29
C MET A 310 7.17 12.53 -8.17
N MET A 311 6.60 12.26 -7.01
CA MET A 311 6.81 13.08 -5.81
C MET A 311 7.68 12.32 -4.82
N ALA A 312 8.80 12.91 -4.38
CA ALA A 312 9.77 12.26 -3.51
C ALA A 312 10.29 13.20 -2.42
N ALA A 313 10.81 12.63 -1.35
CA ALA A 313 11.39 13.34 -0.21
C ALA A 313 12.92 13.26 -0.26
N ASP A 314 13.61 14.38 0.00
CA ASP A 314 15.07 14.48 -0.14
C ASP A 314 15.85 13.64 0.89
N ASN A 315 15.28 13.42 2.06
CA ASN A 315 15.88 12.64 3.15
C ASN A 315 15.19 11.28 3.36
N ASP A 316 14.60 10.74 2.31
CA ASP A 316 13.98 9.41 2.38
C ASP A 316 15.04 8.30 2.38
N THR A 317 15.20 7.61 3.52
CA THR A 317 16.10 6.47 3.67
C THR A 317 15.42 5.12 3.38
N THR A 318 14.12 5.11 3.13
CA THR A 318 13.38 3.88 2.76
C THR A 318 13.33 3.69 1.25
N ILE A 319 12.89 4.71 0.52
CA ILE A 319 12.93 4.78 -0.95
C ILE A 319 13.66 6.09 -1.30
N PRO A 320 14.97 6.03 -1.53
CA PRO A 320 15.75 7.23 -1.75
C PRO A 320 15.26 8.05 -2.95
N VAL A 321 15.40 9.37 -2.83
CA VAL A 321 15.05 10.33 -3.90
C VAL A 321 15.74 10.02 -5.24
N ALA A 322 16.81 9.26 -5.22
CA ALA A 322 17.52 8.77 -6.40
C ALA A 322 16.61 8.05 -7.40
N HIS A 323 15.56 7.36 -6.92
CA HIS A 323 14.58 6.72 -7.79
C HIS A 323 13.77 7.72 -8.63
N ALA A 324 13.39 8.86 -8.06
CA ALA A 324 12.69 9.91 -8.79
C ALA A 324 13.61 10.57 -9.83
N TYR A 325 14.85 10.87 -9.46
CA TYR A 325 15.84 11.41 -10.40
C TYR A 325 16.15 10.43 -11.53
N HIS A 326 16.24 9.14 -11.23
CA HIS A 326 16.58 8.11 -12.21
C HIS A 326 15.52 7.99 -13.31
N ILE A 327 14.24 7.86 -12.93
CA ILE A 327 13.15 7.78 -13.93
C ILE A 327 12.95 9.10 -14.67
N LYS A 328 13.14 10.25 -14.00
CA LYS A 328 13.07 11.57 -14.67
C LYS A 328 14.16 11.73 -15.73
N LYS A 329 15.40 11.36 -15.40
CA LYS A 329 16.49 11.35 -16.37
C LYS A 329 16.15 10.50 -17.60
N LYS A 330 15.64 9.28 -17.37
CA LYS A 330 15.22 8.41 -18.48
C LYS A 330 14.10 9.03 -19.32
N ALA A 331 13.14 9.69 -18.66
CA ALA A 331 12.05 10.39 -19.35
C ALA A 331 12.56 11.51 -20.24
N ASP A 332 13.52 12.32 -19.77
CA ASP A 332 14.12 13.41 -20.54
C ASP A 332 14.90 12.88 -21.76
N GLU A 333 15.60 11.75 -21.62
CA GLU A 333 16.33 11.11 -22.73
C GLU A 333 15.43 10.63 -23.87
N ILE A 334 14.18 10.26 -23.57
CA ILE A 334 13.23 9.69 -24.56
C ILE A 334 12.03 10.60 -24.86
N ASP A 335 12.05 11.84 -24.34
CA ASP A 335 10.95 12.82 -24.47
C ASP A 335 9.60 12.28 -23.95
N ALA A 336 9.63 11.58 -22.78
CA ALA A 336 8.45 11.09 -22.10
C ALA A 336 7.94 12.10 -21.05
N ASN A 337 6.63 12.13 -20.84
CA ASN A 337 5.99 13.09 -19.93
C ASN A 337 6.06 12.63 -18.48
N VAL A 338 7.17 12.91 -17.80
CA VAL A 338 7.35 12.69 -16.37
C VAL A 338 7.67 14.00 -15.67
N ASP A 339 6.73 14.47 -14.84
CA ASP A 339 6.96 15.59 -13.92
C ASP A 339 7.57 15.06 -12.61
N MET A 340 8.38 15.90 -11.95
CA MET A 340 9.01 15.54 -10.68
C MET A 340 8.88 16.68 -9.67
N PHE A 341 8.63 16.32 -8.39
CA PHE A 341 8.54 17.27 -7.30
C PHE A 341 9.26 16.72 -6.05
N ILE A 342 10.23 17.46 -5.54
CA ILE A 342 11.03 17.06 -4.39
C ILE A 342 10.63 17.90 -3.17
N VAL A 343 10.29 17.20 -2.08
CA VAL A 343 9.97 17.79 -0.78
C VAL A 343 11.22 17.78 0.08
N LYS A 344 11.66 18.95 0.51
CA LYS A 344 12.87 19.15 1.33
C LYS A 344 12.58 18.88 2.81
N ASN A 345 13.62 18.45 3.52
CA ASN A 345 13.56 18.13 4.95
C ASN A 345 12.49 17.10 5.30
N ALA A 346 12.16 16.24 4.36
CA ALA A 346 11.18 15.17 4.52
C ALA A 346 11.83 13.81 4.30
N GLY A 347 11.45 12.85 5.12
CA GLY A 347 11.74 11.43 4.96
C GLY A 347 10.53 10.67 4.43
N HIS A 348 10.60 9.36 4.50
CA HIS A 348 9.51 8.48 4.04
C HIS A 348 8.18 8.80 4.72
N ASN A 349 7.08 8.74 3.96
CA ASN A 349 5.73 9.14 4.40
C ASN A 349 5.63 10.63 4.79
N TRP A 350 6.37 11.50 4.17
CA TRP A 350 6.44 12.94 4.47
C TRP A 350 6.77 13.25 5.93
N ARG A 351 7.50 12.35 6.62
CA ARG A 351 7.93 12.59 7.99
C ARG A 351 9.03 13.62 8.01
N LYS A 352 9.00 14.52 8.99
CA LYS A 352 10.05 15.49 9.21
C LYS A 352 11.42 14.79 9.36
N ALA A 353 12.39 15.21 8.56
CA ALA A 353 13.78 14.74 8.60
C ALA A 353 14.72 15.93 8.49
N GLY A 354 15.28 16.37 9.62
CA GLY A 354 16.09 17.59 9.70
C GLY A 354 15.26 18.84 10.02
N GLY A 355 15.11 19.75 9.06
CA GLY A 355 14.43 21.03 9.20
C GLY A 355 12.90 20.96 9.14
N LYS A 356 12.27 22.12 8.92
CA LYS A 356 10.84 22.21 8.59
C LYS A 356 10.61 21.63 7.19
N ILE A 357 9.57 20.81 7.04
CA ILE A 357 9.18 20.26 5.73
C ILE A 357 8.87 21.42 4.78
N ASP A 358 9.47 21.42 3.61
CA ASP A 358 9.32 22.45 2.60
C ASP A 358 9.15 21.82 1.20
N PRO A 359 8.03 22.09 0.54
CA PRO A 359 6.87 22.83 1.02
C PRO A 359 6.04 22.06 2.04
N THR A 360 5.04 22.73 2.60
CA THR A 360 4.12 22.16 3.59
C THR A 360 3.28 21.01 3.01
N LEU A 361 2.70 20.19 3.88
CA LEU A 361 1.80 19.09 3.48
C LEU A 361 0.60 19.59 2.65
N ASP A 362 0.09 20.78 2.94
CA ASP A 362 -1.00 21.38 2.16
C ASP A 362 -0.58 21.65 0.71
N VAL A 363 0.65 22.11 0.50
CA VAL A 363 1.19 22.34 -0.86
C VAL A 363 1.39 21.00 -1.58
N ILE A 364 1.86 19.95 -0.88
CA ILE A 364 1.98 18.59 -1.45
C ILE A 364 0.60 18.09 -1.87
N THR A 365 -0.40 18.26 -1.01
CA THR A 365 -1.80 17.92 -1.30
C THR A 365 -2.29 18.69 -2.53
N GLN A 366 -2.09 20.01 -2.57
CA GLN A 366 -2.56 20.83 -3.70
C GLN A 366 -1.87 20.45 -5.02
N LYS A 367 -0.55 20.20 -5.01
CA LYS A 367 0.20 19.72 -6.19
C LYS A 367 -0.33 18.38 -6.72
N THR A 368 -0.73 17.48 -5.80
CA THR A 368 -1.35 16.20 -6.16
C THR A 368 -2.68 16.43 -6.88
N VAL A 369 -3.52 17.30 -6.34
CA VAL A 369 -4.83 17.63 -6.93
C VAL A 369 -4.67 18.35 -8.27
N ASP A 370 -3.82 19.38 -8.33
CA ASP A 370 -3.59 20.19 -9.53
C ASP A 370 -3.10 19.34 -10.70
N PHE A 371 -2.24 18.34 -10.43
CA PHE A 371 -1.76 17.45 -11.48
C PHE A 371 -2.90 16.65 -12.12
N PHE A 372 -3.79 16.05 -11.33
CA PHE A 372 -4.93 15.34 -11.90
C PHE A 372 -5.94 16.28 -12.58
N LEU A 373 -6.16 17.47 -12.03
CA LEU A 373 -7.02 18.47 -12.66
C LEU A 373 -6.49 18.95 -14.00
N LYS A 374 -5.18 19.10 -14.16
CA LYS A 374 -4.51 19.43 -15.44
C LYS A 374 -4.89 18.43 -16.56
N TYR A 375 -5.07 17.17 -16.20
CA TYR A 375 -5.40 16.10 -17.14
C TYR A 375 -6.86 15.63 -17.06
N LYS A 376 -7.69 16.28 -16.26
CA LYS A 376 -9.11 15.92 -16.15
C LYS A 376 -9.82 16.20 -17.47
N GLN A 377 -10.41 15.18 -18.09
CA GLN A 377 -11.16 15.22 -19.34
C GLN A 377 -12.69 15.18 -19.08
#